data_fae979551f11434bf289a0e901738757
#
_entry.id   fae979551f11434bf289a0e901738757
#
_cell.length_a   1.000
_cell.length_b   1.000
_cell.length_c   1.000
_cell.angle_alpha   90.00
_cell.angle_beta   90.00
_cell.angle_gamma   90.00
#
_symmetry.space_group_name_H-M   'P 1'
#
loop_
_entity.id
_entity.type
_entity.pdbx_description
1 polymer ?
#
loop_
_entity_poly.entity_id
_entity_poly.type
_entity_poly.pdbx_seq_one_letter_code
_entity_poly.pdbx_strand_id
1 'polypeptide(L)'
;TQSSYLSSLTNSLSTLANEKKVCYVLSGNDFDFNLIDPECPKLVVVSNAYQIENLISPVISLMLSISSRRFTLANKVPFFYFLDEATTFRIADFEKLPSVLREYLCSFVFLTQSAAKIEKIYGKYDRSSIESNFGNQFFGRTKDIEALKSYPLVFGKEERQRVSKT
;
A
#
# COMPACT_ATOMS: atom_id res chain seq x y z
N THR A 1 -19.63 25.51 -6.32
CA THR A 1 -20.40 25.45 -7.55
C THR A 1 -19.49 25.01 -8.69
N GLN A 2 -19.93 25.01 -9.95
CA GLN A 2 -19.22 24.39 -11.09
C GLN A 2 -17.79 24.91 -11.28
N SER A 3 -17.55 26.21 -11.08
CA SER A 3 -16.19 26.78 -11.16
C SER A 3 -15.22 26.25 -10.11
N SER A 4 -15.72 25.93 -8.91
CA SER A 4 -14.92 25.35 -7.83
C SER A 4 -14.46 23.93 -8.16
N TYR A 5 -15.33 23.12 -8.76
CA TYR A 5 -14.97 21.75 -9.20
C TYR A 5 -13.95 21.78 -10.35
N LEU A 6 -14.12 22.68 -11.30
CA LEU A 6 -13.17 22.85 -12.41
C LEU A 6 -11.81 23.30 -11.90
N SER A 7 -11.76 24.26 -10.97
CA SER A 7 -10.50 24.71 -10.36
C SER A 7 -9.80 23.58 -9.60
N SER A 8 -10.53 22.79 -8.81
CA SER A 8 -9.96 21.63 -8.10
C SER A 8 -9.42 20.58 -9.07
N LEU A 9 -10.16 20.26 -10.12
CA LEU A 9 -9.74 19.31 -11.14
C LEU A 9 -8.50 19.82 -11.88
N THR A 10 -8.50 21.09 -12.31
CA THR A 10 -7.35 21.71 -12.98
C THR A 10 -6.12 21.69 -12.08
N ASN A 11 -6.25 22.03 -10.80
CA ASN A 11 -5.14 22.00 -9.87
C ASN A 11 -4.59 20.57 -9.64
N SER A 12 -5.47 19.59 -9.56
CA SER A 12 -5.05 18.18 -9.39
C SER A 12 -4.34 17.62 -10.63
N LEU A 13 -4.79 17.99 -11.82
CA LEU A 13 -4.20 17.55 -13.08
C LEU A 13 -2.96 18.37 -13.48
N SER A 14 -2.88 19.65 -13.11
CA SER A 14 -1.77 20.53 -13.50
C SER A 14 -0.42 20.05 -12.97
N THR A 15 -0.39 19.47 -11.79
CA THR A 15 0.83 18.90 -11.21
C THR A 15 1.38 17.75 -12.06
N LEU A 16 0.52 16.87 -12.56
CA LEU A 16 0.91 15.76 -13.43
C LEU A 16 1.22 16.26 -14.85
N ALA A 17 0.39 17.16 -15.40
CA ALA A 17 0.48 17.61 -16.78
C ALA A 17 1.67 18.58 -17.03
N ASN A 18 2.09 19.31 -16.02
CA ASN A 18 3.19 20.28 -16.15
C ASN A 18 4.58 19.67 -15.89
N GLU A 19 4.63 18.49 -15.27
CA GLU A 19 5.89 17.79 -15.01
C GLU A 19 6.34 16.98 -16.22
N LYS A 20 7.31 17.51 -16.95
CA LYS A 20 7.84 16.90 -18.19
C LYS A 20 8.26 15.44 -18.02
N LYS A 21 8.87 15.07 -16.88
CA LYS A 21 9.33 13.71 -16.61
C LYS A 21 8.13 12.75 -16.44
N VAL A 22 7.08 13.20 -15.73
CA VAL A 22 5.86 12.42 -15.54
C VAL A 22 5.14 12.25 -16.88
N CYS A 23 4.98 13.34 -17.63
CA CYS A 23 4.39 13.29 -18.97
C CYS A 23 5.15 12.34 -19.89
N TYR A 24 6.49 12.37 -19.88
CA TYR A 24 7.32 11.48 -20.67
C TYR A 24 7.06 10.01 -20.32
N VAL A 25 7.07 9.67 -19.04
CA VAL A 25 6.82 8.28 -18.58
C VAL A 25 5.40 7.82 -18.93
N LEU A 26 4.40 8.68 -18.74
CA LEU A 26 3.00 8.33 -18.99
C LEU A 26 2.59 8.37 -20.47
N SER A 27 3.39 9.00 -21.34
CA SER A 27 3.12 9.05 -22.79
C SER A 27 3.62 7.81 -23.52
N GLY A 28 4.48 6.99 -22.90
CA GLY A 28 4.94 5.73 -23.46
C GLY A 28 3.88 4.63 -23.36
N ASN A 29 4.03 3.60 -24.17
CA ASN A 29 3.22 2.38 -24.13
C ASN A 29 4.12 1.14 -24.15
N ASP A 30 5.25 1.23 -23.46
CA ASP A 30 6.29 0.18 -23.49
C ASP A 30 6.07 -0.87 -22.39
N PHE A 31 5.12 -0.63 -21.47
CA PHE A 31 4.85 -1.51 -20.35
C PHE A 31 3.45 -2.16 -20.47
N ASP A 32 3.47 -3.48 -20.53
CA ASP A 32 2.25 -4.28 -20.45
C ASP A 32 1.90 -4.60 -19.00
N PHE A 33 0.71 -4.16 -18.56
CA PHE A 33 0.17 -4.45 -17.23
C PHE A 33 -0.38 -5.87 -17.06
N ASN A 34 -0.17 -6.76 -18.02
CA ASN A 34 -0.44 -8.19 -17.85
C ASN A 34 0.68 -8.82 -17.00
N LEU A 35 0.57 -8.69 -15.68
CA LEU A 35 1.56 -9.17 -14.72
C LEU A 35 1.41 -10.65 -14.37
N ILE A 36 0.29 -11.26 -14.73
CA ILE A 36 -0.12 -12.61 -14.35
C ILE A 36 -0.14 -13.56 -15.55
N ASP A 37 0.75 -13.33 -16.50
CA ASP A 37 0.94 -14.20 -17.66
C ASP A 37 1.85 -15.38 -17.26
N PRO A 38 1.37 -16.63 -17.26
CA PRO A 38 2.17 -17.79 -16.89
C PRO A 38 3.31 -18.07 -17.87
N GLU A 39 3.16 -17.69 -19.13
CA GLU A 39 4.19 -17.87 -20.16
C GLU A 39 5.29 -16.79 -20.10
N CYS A 40 5.00 -15.68 -19.41
CA CYS A 40 5.93 -14.58 -19.28
C CYS A 40 5.92 -14.03 -17.83
N PRO A 41 6.50 -14.76 -16.87
CA PRO A 41 6.59 -14.30 -15.49
C PRO A 41 7.37 -13.01 -15.38
N LYS A 42 6.83 -12.03 -14.65
CA LYS A 42 7.40 -10.69 -14.54
C LYS A 42 7.74 -10.34 -13.08
N LEU A 43 8.90 -9.74 -12.91
CA LEU A 43 9.26 -9.02 -11.69
C LEU A 43 9.31 -7.53 -12.02
N VAL A 44 8.43 -6.75 -11.42
CA VAL A 44 8.36 -5.30 -11.61
C VAL A 44 8.78 -4.61 -10.33
N VAL A 45 9.82 -3.78 -10.41
CA VAL A 45 10.31 -2.97 -9.30
C VAL A 45 10.02 -1.51 -9.58
N VAL A 46 9.26 -0.88 -8.69
CA VAL A 46 8.93 0.54 -8.77
C VAL A 46 9.53 1.25 -7.57
N SER A 47 10.37 2.23 -7.80
CA SER A 47 11.02 3.00 -6.76
C SER A 47 10.38 4.37 -6.60
N ASN A 48 10.13 4.75 -5.35
CA ASN A 48 9.72 6.10 -4.99
C ASN A 48 10.93 6.89 -4.47
N ALA A 49 11.16 8.07 -5.01
CA ALA A 49 12.28 8.92 -4.61
C ALA A 49 11.75 10.07 -3.73
N TYR A 50 12.30 10.22 -2.54
CA TYR A 50 11.88 11.20 -1.54
C TYR A 50 11.76 12.63 -2.09
N GLN A 51 12.74 13.07 -2.93
CA GLN A 51 12.76 14.43 -3.49
C GLN A 51 11.57 14.72 -4.43
N ILE A 52 10.97 13.69 -5.01
CA ILE A 52 9.89 13.80 -6.00
C ILE A 52 8.68 12.93 -5.62
N GLU A 53 8.58 12.57 -4.35
CA GLU A 53 7.53 11.68 -3.83
C GLU A 53 6.12 12.18 -4.19
N ASN A 54 5.85 13.46 -4.04
CA ASN A 54 4.55 14.05 -4.36
C ASN A 54 4.16 13.93 -5.85
N LEU A 55 5.16 13.81 -6.72
CA LEU A 55 4.93 13.65 -8.17
C LEU A 55 4.77 12.18 -8.55
N ILE A 56 5.56 11.29 -7.95
CA ILE A 56 5.60 9.88 -8.33
C ILE A 56 4.54 9.06 -7.60
N SER A 57 4.21 9.38 -6.35
CA SER A 57 3.22 8.64 -5.57
C SER A 57 1.86 8.46 -6.27
N PRO A 58 1.27 9.47 -6.93
CA PRO A 58 0.04 9.29 -7.71
C PRO A 58 0.21 8.32 -8.88
N VAL A 59 1.39 8.31 -9.53
CA VAL A 59 1.70 7.41 -10.65
C VAL A 59 1.79 5.97 -10.15
N ILE A 60 2.51 5.74 -9.04
CA ILE A 60 2.60 4.41 -8.41
C ILE A 60 1.20 3.91 -8.01
N SER A 61 0.40 4.76 -7.39
CA SER A 61 -0.98 4.44 -7.00
C SER A 61 -1.84 4.04 -8.20
N LEU A 62 -1.69 4.76 -9.32
CA LEU A 62 -2.37 4.45 -10.57
C LEU A 62 -1.92 3.11 -11.14
N MET A 63 -0.61 2.84 -11.19
CA MET A 63 -0.05 1.57 -11.66
C MET A 63 -0.57 0.38 -10.84
N LEU A 64 -0.58 0.50 -9.52
CA LEU A 64 -1.14 -0.52 -8.62
C LEU A 64 -2.65 -0.71 -8.84
N SER A 65 -3.38 0.37 -9.02
CA SER A 65 -4.82 0.32 -9.29
C SER A 65 -5.14 -0.34 -10.62
N ILE A 66 -4.37 -0.06 -11.68
CA ILE A 66 -4.55 -0.70 -12.99
C ILE A 66 -4.19 -2.18 -12.91
N SER A 67 -3.04 -2.52 -12.33
CA SER A 67 -2.58 -3.91 -12.23
C SER A 67 -3.53 -4.77 -11.39
N SER A 68 -4.04 -4.24 -10.28
CA SER A 68 -4.98 -4.97 -9.42
C SER A 68 -6.31 -5.32 -10.10
N ARG A 69 -6.73 -4.55 -11.10
CA ARG A 69 -7.95 -4.80 -11.89
C ARG A 69 -7.76 -5.84 -13.00
N ARG A 70 -6.54 -6.30 -13.24
CA ARG A 70 -6.24 -7.33 -14.25
C ARG A 70 -6.45 -8.75 -13.75
N PHE A 71 -6.56 -8.95 -12.43
CA PHE A 71 -6.83 -10.26 -11.86
C PHE A 71 -8.26 -10.71 -12.17
N THR A 72 -8.39 -11.94 -12.66
CA THR A 72 -9.67 -12.58 -12.98
C THR A 72 -9.64 -14.03 -12.54
N LEU A 73 -10.81 -14.68 -12.47
CA LEU A 73 -10.90 -16.10 -12.13
C LEU A 73 -10.20 -17.02 -13.14
N ALA A 74 -10.01 -16.57 -14.37
CA ALA A 74 -9.28 -17.30 -15.41
C ALA A 74 -7.75 -17.23 -15.23
N ASN A 75 -7.26 -16.22 -14.52
CA ASN A 75 -5.82 -15.93 -14.38
C ASN A 75 -5.34 -16.31 -12.97
N LYS A 76 -5.41 -17.57 -12.62
CA LYS A 76 -4.98 -18.06 -11.28
C LYS A 76 -3.49 -18.34 -11.25
N VAL A 77 -2.68 -17.31 -11.40
CA VAL A 77 -1.23 -17.36 -11.23
C VAL A 77 -0.86 -16.72 -9.90
N PRO A 78 -0.09 -17.39 -9.04
CA PRO A 78 0.37 -16.79 -7.79
C PRO A 78 1.13 -15.49 -8.03
N PHE A 79 0.71 -14.43 -7.37
CA PHE A 79 1.30 -13.11 -7.51
C PHE A 79 1.46 -12.44 -6.14
N PHE A 80 2.53 -11.65 -5.98
CA PHE A 80 2.82 -10.93 -4.74
C PHE A 80 3.01 -9.45 -5.00
N TYR A 81 2.28 -8.63 -4.27
CA TYR A 81 2.59 -7.23 -4.08
C TYR A 81 3.45 -7.07 -2.84
N PHE A 82 4.70 -6.68 -3.02
CA PHE A 82 5.59 -6.34 -1.92
C PHE A 82 5.66 -4.82 -1.78
N LEU A 83 5.02 -4.29 -0.75
CA LEU A 83 4.83 -2.86 -0.54
C LEU A 83 5.72 -2.43 0.63
N ASP A 84 6.95 -2.03 0.31
CA ASP A 84 7.85 -1.44 1.29
C ASP A 84 7.54 0.04 1.48
N GLU A 85 7.61 0.52 2.72
CA GLU A 85 7.18 1.88 3.08
C GLU A 85 5.79 2.23 2.51
N ALA A 86 4.85 1.29 2.61
CA ALA A 86 3.52 1.34 1.98
C ALA A 86 2.68 2.55 2.39
N THR A 87 3.16 3.33 3.36
CA THR A 87 2.54 4.57 3.82
C THR A 87 3.16 5.82 3.20
N THR A 88 3.91 5.72 2.13
CA THR A 88 4.41 6.87 1.35
C THR A 88 3.44 7.29 0.24
N PHE A 89 2.51 6.42 -0.13
CA PHE A 89 1.46 6.70 -1.12
C PHE A 89 0.15 6.03 -0.72
N ARG A 90 -0.96 6.55 -1.25
CA ARG A 90 -2.28 5.97 -1.02
C ARG A 90 -2.65 5.05 -2.19
N ILE A 91 -3.04 3.81 -1.89
CA ILE A 91 -3.63 2.89 -2.85
C ILE A 91 -5.15 3.00 -2.73
N ALA A 92 -5.85 3.20 -3.84
CA ALA A 92 -7.30 3.25 -3.85
C ALA A 92 -7.90 1.90 -3.42
N ASP A 93 -8.93 1.93 -2.60
CA ASP A 93 -9.67 0.76 -2.10
C ASP A 93 -8.79 -0.31 -1.42
N PHE A 94 -7.62 0.07 -0.89
CA PHE A 94 -6.65 -0.89 -0.31
C PHE A 94 -7.23 -1.65 0.89
N GLU A 95 -8.18 -1.07 1.59
CA GLU A 95 -8.89 -1.73 2.69
C GLU A 95 -9.66 -2.99 2.24
N LYS A 96 -9.87 -3.16 0.93
CA LYS A 96 -10.58 -4.33 0.35
C LYS A 96 -9.68 -5.22 -0.48
N LEU A 97 -8.65 -4.64 -1.13
CA LEU A 97 -7.83 -5.36 -2.12
C LEU A 97 -7.25 -6.68 -1.58
N PRO A 98 -6.64 -6.76 -0.37
CA PRO A 98 -6.07 -8.01 0.10
C PRO A 98 -7.10 -9.13 0.29
N SER A 99 -8.31 -8.80 0.72
CA SER A 99 -9.38 -9.79 0.88
C SER A 99 -9.95 -10.27 -0.45
N VAL A 100 -10.19 -9.35 -1.38
CA VAL A 100 -10.75 -9.64 -2.70
C VAL A 100 -9.76 -10.40 -3.57
N LEU A 101 -8.52 -9.92 -3.65
CA LEU A 101 -7.53 -10.51 -4.56
C LEU A 101 -6.96 -11.85 -4.08
N ARG A 102 -7.19 -12.23 -2.83
CA ARG A 102 -6.83 -13.56 -2.32
C ARG A 102 -7.48 -14.69 -3.11
N GLU A 103 -8.71 -14.52 -3.59
CA GLU A 103 -9.41 -15.50 -4.41
C GLU A 103 -8.69 -15.76 -5.74
N TYR A 104 -7.96 -14.76 -6.22
CA TYR A 104 -7.18 -14.81 -7.46
C TYR A 104 -5.71 -15.22 -7.24
N LEU A 105 -5.37 -15.81 -6.09
CA LEU A 105 -4.01 -16.20 -5.68
C LEU A 105 -3.04 -15.01 -5.56
N CYS A 106 -3.56 -13.82 -5.34
CA CYS A 106 -2.75 -12.64 -5.09
C CYS A 106 -2.54 -12.44 -3.58
N SER A 107 -1.31 -12.24 -3.17
CA SER A 107 -0.89 -11.97 -1.80
C SER A 107 -0.25 -10.61 -1.67
N PHE A 108 -0.37 -10.03 -0.48
CA PHE A 108 0.22 -8.74 -0.15
C PHE A 108 1.18 -8.87 1.02
N VAL A 109 2.34 -8.25 0.89
CA VAL A 109 3.25 -7.96 1.98
C VAL A 109 3.25 -6.44 2.17
N PHE A 110 2.82 -5.99 3.33
CA PHE A 110 2.65 -4.57 3.64
C PHE A 110 3.58 -4.20 4.80
N LEU A 111 4.60 -3.39 4.51
CA LEU A 111 5.57 -2.93 5.49
C LEU A 111 5.33 -1.46 5.82
N THR A 112 5.33 -1.14 7.09
CA THR A 112 5.19 0.22 7.59
C THR A 112 5.92 0.40 8.92
N GLN A 113 6.30 1.62 9.23
CA GLN A 113 7.02 1.93 10.46
C GLN A 113 6.09 2.08 11.68
N SER A 114 4.83 2.48 11.46
CA SER A 114 3.85 2.63 12.54
C SER A 114 2.41 2.60 12.04
N ALA A 115 1.51 2.17 12.91
CA ALA A 115 0.07 2.21 12.67
C ALA A 115 -0.47 3.64 12.49
N ALA A 116 0.14 4.63 13.15
CA ALA A 116 -0.22 6.04 12.99
C ALA A 116 0.00 6.55 11.56
N LYS A 117 1.02 6.04 10.84
CA LYS A 117 1.21 6.37 9.43
C LYS A 117 0.09 5.82 8.54
N ILE A 118 -0.39 4.62 8.82
CA ILE A 118 -1.54 4.04 8.11
C ILE A 118 -2.78 4.91 8.35
N GLU A 119 -3.04 5.26 9.62
CA GLU A 119 -4.19 6.09 10.00
C GLU A 119 -4.16 7.48 9.35
N LYS A 120 -2.99 8.08 9.23
CA LYS A 120 -2.81 9.37 8.55
C LYS A 120 -3.24 9.33 7.08
N ILE A 121 -3.01 8.23 6.38
CA ILE A 121 -3.27 8.09 4.94
C ILE A 121 -4.68 7.59 4.66
N TYR A 122 -5.12 6.59 5.41
CA TYR A 122 -6.37 5.88 5.15
C TYR A 122 -7.51 6.28 6.10
N GLY A 123 -7.19 6.90 7.25
CA GLY A 123 -8.15 7.16 8.31
C GLY A 123 -8.31 5.96 9.25
N LYS A 124 -8.95 6.19 10.39
CA LYS A 124 -9.05 5.22 11.48
C LYS A 124 -9.81 3.94 11.10
N TYR A 125 -10.92 4.08 10.37
CA TYR A 125 -11.76 2.94 9.99
C TYR A 125 -11.08 2.05 8.95
N ASP A 126 -10.54 2.65 7.89
CA ASP A 126 -9.83 1.91 6.84
C ASP A 126 -8.55 1.26 7.39
N ARG A 127 -7.84 1.92 8.31
CA ARG A 127 -6.72 1.33 9.04
C ARG A 127 -7.13 0.01 9.71
N SER A 128 -8.21 0.01 10.47
CA SER A 128 -8.70 -1.19 11.15
C SER A 128 -9.05 -2.32 10.16
N SER A 129 -9.67 -1.95 9.05
CA SER A 129 -9.97 -2.90 7.97
C SER A 129 -8.72 -3.46 7.32
N ILE A 130 -7.73 -2.61 7.03
CA ILE A 130 -6.43 -3.03 6.48
C ILE A 130 -5.75 -4.01 7.44
N GLU A 131 -5.59 -3.67 8.71
CA GLU A 131 -4.94 -4.51 9.72
C GLU A 131 -5.63 -5.88 9.86
N SER A 132 -6.96 -5.94 9.78
CA SER A 132 -7.74 -7.17 9.90
C SER A 132 -7.60 -8.10 8.67
N ASN A 133 -7.23 -7.57 7.51
CA ASN A 133 -7.03 -8.36 6.30
C ASN A 133 -5.71 -9.15 6.29
N PHE A 134 -4.77 -8.79 7.17
CA PHE A 134 -3.48 -9.47 7.28
C PHE A 134 -3.51 -10.48 8.44
N GLY A 135 -3.67 -11.77 8.09
CA GLY A 135 -3.70 -12.86 9.07
C GLY A 135 -2.34 -13.11 9.74
N ASN A 136 -1.24 -12.76 9.08
CA ASN A 136 0.11 -12.83 9.63
C ASN A 136 0.63 -11.42 9.85
N GLN A 137 1.01 -11.12 11.10
CA GLN A 137 1.53 -9.82 11.49
C GLN A 137 2.85 -9.98 12.22
N PHE A 138 3.85 -9.21 11.82
CA PHE A 138 5.18 -9.21 12.40
C PHE A 138 5.45 -7.86 13.05
N PHE A 139 5.78 -7.88 14.32
CA PHE A 139 6.02 -6.68 15.11
C PHE A 139 7.51 -6.57 15.44
N GLY A 140 8.13 -5.52 14.92
CA GLY A 140 9.51 -5.17 15.25
C GLY A 140 9.61 -4.35 16.53
N ARG A 141 10.84 -3.99 16.90
CA ARG A 141 11.10 -3.08 18.02
C ARG A 141 10.48 -1.71 17.74
N THR A 142 9.68 -1.21 18.66
CA THR A 142 9.05 0.11 18.56
C THR A 142 9.24 0.92 19.84
N LYS A 143 9.20 2.25 19.71
CA LYS A 143 9.07 3.19 20.84
C LYS A 143 7.68 3.86 20.84
N ASP A 144 6.81 3.49 19.91
CA ASP A 144 5.45 3.97 19.84
C ASP A 144 4.63 3.46 21.02
N ILE A 145 4.13 4.37 21.84
CA ILE A 145 3.39 4.06 23.08
C ILE A 145 2.07 3.35 22.78
N GLU A 146 1.39 3.70 21.69
CA GLU A 146 0.13 3.06 21.30
C GLU A 146 0.38 1.62 20.85
N ALA A 147 1.40 1.40 20.06
CA ALA A 147 1.82 0.06 19.65
C ALA A 147 2.19 -0.80 20.88
N LEU A 148 2.97 -0.24 21.83
CA LEU A 148 3.34 -0.94 23.07
C LEU A 148 2.13 -1.28 23.95
N LYS A 149 1.07 -0.49 23.94
CA LYS A 149 -0.19 -0.80 24.63
C LYS A 149 -1.00 -1.87 23.92
N SER A 150 -0.95 -1.94 22.58
CA SER A 150 -1.71 -2.91 21.78
C SER A 150 -1.05 -4.29 21.75
N TYR A 151 0.27 -4.40 21.78
CA TYR A 151 0.98 -5.68 21.72
C TYR A 151 0.55 -6.69 22.80
N PRO A 152 0.40 -6.32 24.07
CA PRO A 152 -0.11 -7.25 25.10
C PRO A 152 -1.52 -7.78 24.83
N LEU A 153 -2.33 -7.06 24.06
CA LEU A 153 -3.66 -7.51 23.67
C LEU A 153 -3.61 -8.60 22.59
N VAL A 154 -2.57 -8.56 21.74
CA VAL A 154 -2.35 -9.54 20.67
C VAL A 154 -1.63 -10.77 21.20
N PHE A 155 -0.57 -10.58 22.01
CA PHE A 155 0.32 -11.66 22.47
C PHE A 155 -0.02 -12.20 23.85
N GLY A 156 -0.91 -11.54 24.59
CA GLY A 156 -1.16 -11.83 26.00
C GLY A 156 -0.10 -11.19 26.92
N LYS A 157 -0.27 -11.41 28.22
CA LYS A 157 0.68 -10.95 29.27
C LYS A 157 1.29 -12.16 29.94
N GLU A 158 2.61 -12.18 30.03
CA GLU A 158 3.35 -13.14 30.86
C GLU A 158 3.73 -12.46 32.19
N GLU A 159 3.26 -12.99 33.30
CA GLU A 159 3.71 -12.57 34.63
C GLU A 159 5.03 -13.25 34.98
N ARG A 160 6.12 -12.50 34.98
CA ARG A 160 7.41 -12.99 35.51
C ARG A 160 7.58 -12.58 36.96
N GLN A 161 7.58 -13.56 37.87
CA GLN A 161 8.01 -13.33 39.23
C GLN A 161 9.51 -13.03 39.24
N ARG A 162 9.89 -11.80 39.62
CA ARG A 162 11.28 -11.48 39.91
C ARG A 162 11.60 -12.06 41.28
N VAL A 163 12.34 -13.16 41.34
CA VAL A 163 12.96 -13.62 42.58
C VAL A 163 14.13 -12.69 42.88
N SER A 164 13.95 -11.81 43.86
CA SER A 164 15.03 -11.03 44.42
C SER A 164 15.95 -11.99 45.22
N LYS A 165 17.15 -12.22 44.71
CA LYS A 165 18.20 -12.85 45.53
C LYS A 165 18.74 -11.79 46.47
N THR A 166 18.39 -11.90 47.74
CA THR A 166 19.05 -11.23 48.87
C THR A 166 20.38 -11.88 49.09
#